data_390c8a38856fb1b339e293637897e003
#
_entry.id   390c8a38856fb1b339e293637897e003
#
_cell.length_a   1.000
_cell.length_b   1.000
_cell.length_c   1.000
_cell.angle_alpha   90.00
_cell.angle_beta   90.00
_cell.angle_gamma   90.00
#
_symmetry.space_group_name_H-M   'P 1'
#
loop_
_entity.id
_entity.type
_entity.pdbx_description
1 polymer ?
#
loop_
_entity_poly.entity_id
_entity_poly.type
_entity_poly.pdbx_seq_one_letter_code
_entity_poly.pdbx_strand_id
1 'polypeptide(L)'
;AIILVPKGDLVYEGIDELENFFKILSDDASYVILDLTYTKYISAKALGIIVYYVKLFREKQRDLKLINVNENIKKLLHITDIIKIVSIFENEGAALASIGPQVGKLEKMLLWSKERFV
;
A
#
# COMPACT_ATOMS: atom_id res chain seq x y z
N ALA A 1 -4.81 -12.15 0.02
CA ALA A 1 -4.22 -10.81 -0.08
C ALA A 1 -5.29 -9.75 -0.27
N ILE A 2 -5.05 -8.59 0.25
CA ILE A 2 -5.95 -7.44 0.13
C ILE A 2 -5.26 -6.38 -0.72
N ILE A 3 -5.94 -5.89 -1.75
CA ILE A 3 -5.43 -4.80 -2.58
C ILE A 3 -6.20 -3.52 -2.20
N LEU A 4 -5.47 -2.52 -1.73
CA LEU A 4 -6.03 -1.21 -1.41
C LEU A 4 -5.71 -0.25 -2.55
N VAL A 5 -6.73 0.42 -3.09
CA VAL A 5 -6.58 1.33 -4.22
C VAL A 5 -7.07 2.73 -3.82
N PRO A 6 -6.17 3.60 -3.35
CA PRO A 6 -6.54 4.99 -3.11
C PRO A 6 -6.95 5.67 -4.41
N LYS A 7 -8.03 6.44 -4.39
CA LYS A 7 -8.56 7.13 -5.57
C LYS A 7 -8.12 8.58 -5.64
N GLY A 8 -6.97 8.90 -5.05
CA GLY A 8 -6.40 10.23 -5.07
C GLY A 8 -5.05 10.28 -4.38
N ASP A 9 -4.55 11.49 -4.19
CA ASP A 9 -3.24 11.71 -3.60
C ASP A 9 -3.24 11.50 -2.09
N LEU A 10 -2.12 11.04 -1.57
CA LEU A 10 -1.93 10.79 -0.15
C LEU A 10 -1.23 12.00 0.49
N VAL A 11 -1.90 13.15 0.49
CA VAL A 11 -1.33 14.41 0.99
C VAL A 11 -2.06 14.97 2.21
N TYR A 12 -3.37 14.86 2.27
CA TYR A 12 -4.20 15.34 3.39
C TYR A 12 -5.34 14.38 3.68
N GLU A 13 -6.43 14.51 2.92
CA GLU A 13 -7.60 13.66 3.08
C GLU A 13 -7.26 12.21 2.78
N GLY A 14 -7.92 11.32 3.45
CA GLY A 14 -7.76 9.91 3.22
C GLY A 14 -6.56 9.26 3.90
N ILE A 15 -5.61 10.04 4.42
CA ILE A 15 -4.46 9.45 5.13
C ILE A 15 -4.92 8.70 6.37
N ASP A 16 -5.86 9.26 7.13
CA ASP A 16 -6.38 8.60 8.33
C ASP A 16 -7.17 7.33 7.97
N GLU A 17 -7.92 7.36 6.88
CA GLU A 17 -8.63 6.19 6.39
C GLU A 17 -7.65 5.08 6.00
N LEU A 18 -6.59 5.44 5.28
CA LEU A 18 -5.54 4.49 4.89
C LEU A 18 -4.89 3.87 6.12
N GLU A 19 -4.54 4.69 7.10
CA GLU A 19 -3.94 4.20 8.34
C GLU A 19 -4.87 3.25 9.08
N ASN A 20 -6.15 3.56 9.15
CA ASN A 20 -7.14 2.69 9.77
C ASN A 20 -7.21 1.32 9.08
N PHE A 21 -7.20 1.30 7.75
CA PHE A 21 -7.17 0.04 7.00
C PHE A 21 -5.90 -0.75 7.29
N PHE A 22 -4.74 -0.10 7.29
CA PHE A 22 -3.49 -0.78 7.60
C PHE A 22 -3.52 -1.39 9.00
N LYS A 23 -4.05 -0.65 9.97
CA LYS A 23 -4.17 -1.13 11.36
C LYS A 23 -5.02 -2.38 11.43
N ILE A 24 -6.22 -2.34 10.84
CA ILE A 24 -7.13 -3.48 10.84
C ILE A 24 -6.48 -4.69 10.15
N LEU A 25 -5.89 -4.47 8.97
CA LEU A 25 -5.29 -5.54 8.18
C LEU A 25 -4.03 -6.11 8.82
N SER A 26 -3.28 -5.28 9.57
CA SER A 26 -2.12 -5.78 10.31
C SER A 26 -2.55 -6.70 11.47
N ASP A 27 -3.66 -6.38 12.12
CA ASP A 27 -4.23 -7.23 13.17
C ASP A 27 -4.71 -8.57 12.60
N ASP A 28 -5.23 -8.57 11.37
CA ASP A 28 -5.66 -9.78 10.68
C ASP A 28 -4.50 -10.57 10.06
N ALA A 29 -3.27 -10.08 10.18
CA ALA A 29 -2.08 -10.67 9.58
C ALA A 29 -2.22 -10.93 8.07
N SER A 30 -2.76 -9.96 7.34
CA SER A 30 -2.98 -10.04 5.89
C SER A 30 -1.73 -9.69 5.09
N TYR A 31 -1.64 -10.22 3.86
CA TYR A 31 -0.75 -9.62 2.85
C TYR A 31 -1.51 -8.47 2.20
N VAL A 32 -0.88 -7.30 2.12
CA VAL A 32 -1.49 -6.10 1.59
C VAL A 32 -0.70 -5.58 0.41
N ILE A 33 -1.41 -5.21 -0.64
CA ILE A 33 -0.85 -4.56 -1.82
C ILE A 33 -1.49 -3.17 -1.91
N LEU A 34 -0.67 -2.14 -1.90
CA LEU A 34 -1.13 -0.76 -2.07
C LEU A 34 -0.94 -0.37 -3.53
N ASP A 35 -2.05 -0.22 -4.24
CA ASP A 35 -2.07 0.14 -5.65
C ASP A 35 -2.14 1.66 -5.79
N LEU A 36 -1.07 2.25 -6.30
CA LEU A 36 -0.93 3.70 -6.42
C LEU A 36 -1.22 4.22 -7.83
N THR A 37 -2.02 3.47 -8.61
CA THR A 37 -2.41 3.89 -9.97
C THR A 37 -2.97 5.31 -10.01
N TYR A 38 -3.80 5.67 -9.03
CA TYR A 38 -4.49 6.97 -9.00
C TYR A 38 -3.81 7.97 -8.07
N THR A 39 -2.64 7.64 -7.53
CA THR A 39 -1.91 8.48 -6.59
C THR A 39 -0.71 9.10 -7.29
N LYS A 40 -0.72 10.43 -7.46
CA LYS A 40 0.38 11.16 -8.07
C LYS A 40 1.41 11.60 -7.04
N TYR A 41 0.96 12.02 -5.87
CA TYR A 41 1.80 12.58 -4.82
C TYR A 41 1.54 11.94 -3.47
N ILE A 42 2.60 11.82 -2.68
CA ILE A 42 2.55 11.28 -1.31
C ILE A 42 3.24 12.29 -0.40
N SER A 43 2.59 12.65 0.71
CA SER A 43 3.20 13.52 1.72
C SER A 43 4.21 12.76 2.58
N ALA A 44 5.05 13.50 3.29
CA ALA A 44 6.00 12.90 4.23
C ALA A 44 5.27 12.09 5.32
N LYS A 45 4.12 12.58 5.78
CA LYS A 45 3.31 11.88 6.78
C LYS A 45 2.82 10.54 6.24
N ALA A 46 2.26 10.52 5.02
CA ALA A 46 1.78 9.29 4.40
C ALA A 46 2.92 8.30 4.18
N LEU A 47 4.07 8.79 3.74
CA LEU A 47 5.24 7.96 3.54
C LEU A 47 5.71 7.31 4.84
N GLY A 48 5.73 8.08 5.94
CA GLY A 48 6.05 7.55 7.26
C GLY A 48 5.09 6.47 7.72
N ILE A 49 3.80 6.63 7.46
CA ILE A 49 2.78 5.63 7.77
C ILE A 49 3.03 4.34 6.97
N ILE A 50 3.31 4.47 5.69
CA ILE A 50 3.61 3.30 4.84
C ILE A 50 4.81 2.53 5.39
N VAL A 51 5.90 3.22 5.69
CA VAL A 51 7.11 2.60 6.22
C VAL A 51 6.84 1.89 7.56
N TYR A 52 6.10 2.55 8.45
CA TYR A 52 5.74 1.98 9.75
C TYR A 52 5.01 0.65 9.57
N TYR A 53 4.01 0.63 8.70
CA TYR A 53 3.21 -0.59 8.51
C TYR A 53 3.94 -1.65 7.69
N VAL A 54 4.82 -1.28 6.76
CA VAL A 54 5.70 -2.27 6.10
C VAL A 54 6.47 -3.05 7.15
N LYS A 55 7.07 -2.35 8.10
CA LYS A 55 7.84 -2.99 9.18
C LYS A 55 6.95 -3.85 10.07
N LEU A 56 5.77 -3.33 10.44
CA LEU A 56 4.84 -4.06 11.29
C LEU A 56 4.31 -5.33 10.63
N PHE A 57 3.94 -5.26 9.35
CA PHE A 57 3.51 -6.45 8.60
C PHE A 57 4.62 -7.50 8.54
N ARG A 58 5.87 -7.08 8.33
CA ARG A 58 7.01 -8.01 8.27
C ARG A 58 7.27 -8.68 9.62
N GLU A 59 7.09 -7.98 10.72
CA GLU A 59 7.18 -8.57 12.06
C GLU A 59 6.18 -9.72 12.23
N LYS A 60 5.04 -9.63 11.55
CA LYS A 60 4.00 -10.67 11.56
C LYS A 60 4.17 -11.69 10.43
N GLN A 61 5.33 -11.69 9.76
CA GLN A 61 5.63 -12.57 8.65
C GLN A 61 4.65 -12.41 7.48
N ARG A 62 4.21 -11.17 7.27
CA ARG A 62 3.41 -10.73 6.12
C ARG A 62 4.16 -9.61 5.42
N ASP A 63 3.52 -8.92 4.52
CA ASP A 63 4.15 -7.77 3.87
C ASP A 63 3.11 -6.76 3.41
N LEU A 64 3.56 -5.53 3.21
CA LEU A 64 2.85 -4.46 2.54
C LEU A 64 3.67 -4.10 1.31
N LYS A 65 3.13 -4.36 0.13
CA LYS A 65 3.81 -4.16 -1.14
C LYS A 65 3.17 -2.99 -1.90
N LEU A 66 3.98 -2.29 -2.69
CA LEU A 66 3.50 -1.18 -3.51
C LEU A 66 3.51 -1.58 -4.98
N ILE A 67 2.48 -1.20 -5.73
CA ILE A 67 2.42 -1.41 -7.18
C ILE A 67 1.99 -0.14 -7.90
N ASN A 68 2.29 -0.08 -9.19
CA ASN A 68 1.92 1.03 -10.07
C ASN A 68 2.40 2.38 -9.55
N VAL A 69 3.62 2.40 -9.02
CA VAL A 69 4.25 3.60 -8.45
C VAL A 69 4.77 4.47 -9.61
N ASN A 70 4.35 5.74 -9.66
CA ASN A 70 4.81 6.65 -10.71
C ASN A 70 6.25 7.13 -10.47
N GLU A 71 6.82 7.80 -11.48
CA GLU A 71 8.21 8.26 -11.42
C GLU A 71 8.47 9.28 -10.31
N ASN A 72 7.51 10.16 -10.03
CA ASN A 72 7.66 11.15 -8.95
C ASN A 72 7.79 10.48 -7.59
N ILE A 73 6.93 9.50 -7.33
CA ILE A 73 6.97 8.74 -6.07
C ILE A 73 8.24 7.88 -6.01
N LYS A 74 8.62 7.24 -7.12
CA LYS A 74 9.88 6.48 -7.18
C LYS A 74 11.08 7.34 -6.83
N LYS A 75 11.16 8.57 -7.39
CA LYS A 75 12.23 9.52 -7.05
C LYS A 75 12.26 9.82 -5.56
N LEU A 76 11.09 10.06 -4.97
CA LEU A 76 10.99 10.34 -3.54
C LEU A 76 11.50 9.16 -2.72
N LEU A 77 11.13 7.93 -3.10
CA LEU A 77 11.57 6.72 -2.42
C LEU A 77 13.10 6.55 -2.52
N HIS A 78 13.70 6.90 -3.65
CA HIS A 78 15.14 6.84 -3.82
C HIS A 78 15.87 7.92 -3.01
N ILE A 79 15.39 9.17 -3.05
CA ILE A 79 16.01 10.28 -2.33
C ILE A 79 15.99 10.05 -0.83
N THR A 80 14.93 9.44 -0.31
CA THR A 80 14.78 9.16 1.11
C THR A 80 15.37 7.81 1.54
N ASP A 81 15.93 7.05 0.62
CA ASP A 81 16.38 5.66 0.83
C ASP A 81 15.29 4.69 1.26
N ILE A 82 14.02 5.11 1.23
CA ILE A 82 12.89 4.24 1.58
C ILE A 82 12.75 3.10 0.57
N ILE A 83 13.24 3.29 -0.66
CA ILE A 83 13.25 2.23 -1.66
C ILE A 83 13.95 0.96 -1.18
N LYS A 84 14.89 1.08 -0.22
CA LYS A 84 15.58 -0.06 0.36
C LYS A 84 14.73 -0.83 1.36
N ILE A 85 13.64 -0.22 1.83
CA ILE A 85 12.76 -0.80 2.85
C ILE A 85 11.52 -1.40 2.22
N VAL A 86 10.89 -0.70 1.26
CA VAL A 86 9.62 -1.13 0.66
C VAL A 86 9.85 -2.06 -0.53
N SER A 87 8.90 -2.97 -0.75
CA SER A 87 8.90 -3.84 -1.92
C SER A 87 7.97 -3.24 -2.97
N ILE A 88 8.53 -2.94 -4.14
CA ILE A 88 7.79 -2.34 -5.25
C ILE A 88 7.73 -3.33 -6.40
N PHE A 89 6.55 -3.47 -6.98
CA PHE A 89 6.32 -4.29 -8.17
C PHE A 89 5.63 -3.46 -9.24
N GLU A 90 5.81 -3.83 -10.50
CA GLU A 90 5.22 -3.07 -11.61
C GLU A 90 3.71 -3.15 -11.64
N ASN A 91 3.16 -4.31 -11.29
CA ASN A 91 1.73 -4.55 -11.37
C ASN A 91 1.27 -5.59 -10.35
N GLU A 92 -0.04 -5.79 -10.33
CA GLU A 92 -0.71 -6.72 -9.42
C GLU A 92 -0.20 -8.15 -9.59
N GLY A 93 -0.07 -8.62 -10.84
CA GLY A 93 0.39 -9.98 -11.12
C GLY A 93 1.77 -10.26 -10.56
N ALA A 94 2.71 -9.32 -10.71
CA ALA A 94 4.06 -9.46 -10.19
C ALA A 94 4.07 -9.51 -8.66
N ALA A 95 3.28 -8.65 -8.01
CA ALA A 95 3.17 -8.64 -6.56
C ALA A 95 2.58 -9.94 -6.02
N LEU A 96 1.51 -10.44 -6.64
CA LEU A 96 0.87 -11.70 -6.24
C LEU A 96 1.81 -12.89 -6.44
N ALA A 97 2.56 -12.92 -7.53
CA ALA A 97 3.54 -13.98 -7.78
C ALA A 97 4.61 -14.01 -6.68
N SER A 98 5.00 -12.85 -6.16
CA SER A 98 6.00 -12.78 -5.08
C SER A 98 5.49 -13.34 -3.75
N ILE A 99 4.17 -13.31 -3.53
CA ILE A 99 3.54 -13.91 -2.35
C ILE A 99 3.40 -15.43 -2.52
N GLY A 100 3.10 -15.88 -3.75
CA GLY A 100 2.97 -17.29 -4.07
C GLY A 100 1.74 -17.94 -3.44
N PRO A 101 1.86 -19.18 -2.91
CA PRO A 101 0.69 -19.94 -2.43
C PRO A 101 -0.06 -19.27 -1.27
N GLN A 102 0.52 -18.29 -0.63
CA GLN A 102 -0.08 -17.61 0.53
C GLN A 102 -1.00 -16.44 0.14
N VAL A 103 -1.25 -16.23 -1.16
CA VAL A 103 -2.19 -15.19 -1.62
C VAL A 103 -3.55 -15.35 -0.96
N GLY A 104 -4.05 -16.59 -0.85
CA GLY A 104 -5.36 -16.84 -0.30
C GLY A 104 -6.47 -16.15 -1.07
N LYS A 105 -7.54 -15.75 -0.37
CA LYS A 105 -8.64 -15.01 -0.98
C LYS A 105 -8.18 -13.60 -1.35
N LEU A 106 -8.44 -13.21 -2.60
CA LEU A 106 -8.06 -11.88 -3.10
C LEU A 106 -9.25 -10.93 -3.03
N GLU A 107 -9.06 -9.81 -2.34
CA GLU A 107 -10.06 -8.75 -2.25
C GLU A 107 -9.43 -7.43 -2.69
N LYS A 108 -10.22 -6.60 -3.36
CA LYS A 108 -9.78 -5.27 -3.79
C LYS A 108 -10.72 -4.23 -3.21
N MET A 109 -10.17 -3.20 -2.58
CA MET A 109 -10.92 -2.15 -1.92
C MET A 109 -10.52 -0.79 -2.47
N LEU A 110 -11.49 -0.05 -3.01
CA LEU A 110 -11.29 1.32 -3.48
C LEU A 110 -11.51 2.26 -2.30
N LEU A 111 -10.50 3.09 -2.02
CA LEU A 111 -10.57 4.06 -0.94
C LEU A 111 -10.99 5.42 -1.50
N TRP A 112 -11.81 6.15 -0.77
CA TRP A 112 -12.36 7.48 -1.14
C TRP A 112 -13.27 7.45 -2.36
N SER A 113 -13.82 6.30 -2.68
CA SER A 113 -14.84 6.20 -3.73
C SER A 113 -16.21 6.50 -3.12
N LYS A 114 -16.99 7.38 -3.77
CA LYS A 114 -18.36 7.67 -3.33
C LYS A 114 -19.26 6.45 -3.43
N GLU A 115 -18.97 5.57 -4.37
CA GLU A 115 -19.75 4.34 -4.59
C GLU A 115 -19.67 3.40 -3.39
N ARG A 116 -18.61 3.50 -2.62
CA ARG A 116 -18.38 2.68 -1.45
C ARG A 116 -19.43 2.89 -0.35
N PHE A 117 -20.08 4.06 -0.34
CA PHE A 117 -21.02 4.47 0.70
C PHE A 117 -22.48 4.37 0.28
N VAL A 118 -22.75 3.85 -0.89
CA VAL A 118 -24.12 3.71 -1.41
C VAL A 118 -24.74 2.39 -0.96
#